data_ec03de58b24b0050d18dfae63038182c
#
_entry.id   ec03de58b24b0050d18dfae63038182c
#
_cell.length_a   1.000
_cell.length_b   1.000
_cell.length_c   1.000
_cell.angle_alpha   90.00
_cell.angle_beta   90.00
_cell.angle_gamma   90.00
#
_symmetry.space_group_name_H-M   'P 1'
#
loop_
_entity.id
_entity.type
_entity.pdbx_description
1 polymer ?
#
loop_
_entity_poly.entity_id
_entity_poly.type
_entity_poly.pdbx_seq_one_letter_code
_entity_poly.pdbx_strand_id
1 'polypeptide(L)'
;MYQPQLFKNVPKLLSKLLNAGFSLSILSASNEKILCDLVEYYKLTNFFDYVRGVNNYGANGKMDSGCSLLKKISHHKNEILMIGDTDYDYEVAMKLGLDSILVSHGHQSMNKLRKLTNNIVNSLDDIGCDYP
;
A
#
# COMPACT_ATOMS: atom_id res chain seq x y z
N MET A 1 7.09 24.21 -2.77
CA MET A 1 6.85 22.80 -3.18
C MET A 1 6.38 22.01 -1.98
N TYR A 2 5.25 21.34 -2.11
CA TYR A 2 4.76 20.48 -1.04
C TYR A 2 5.63 19.23 -0.94
N GLN A 3 6.13 18.95 0.26
CA GLN A 3 6.85 17.72 0.54
C GLN A 3 6.05 16.91 1.54
N PRO A 4 5.53 15.74 1.16
CA PRO A 4 4.81 14.91 2.10
C PRO A 4 5.75 14.43 3.19
N GLN A 5 5.25 14.42 4.43
CA GLN A 5 6.01 13.90 5.56
C GLN A 5 5.74 12.41 5.71
N LEU A 6 6.80 11.67 6.00
CA LEU A 6 6.69 10.27 6.31
C LEU A 6 6.11 10.11 7.72
N PHE A 7 5.19 9.16 7.89
CA PHE A 7 4.69 8.83 9.23
C PHE A 7 5.84 8.31 10.10
N LYS A 8 5.80 8.65 11.38
CA LYS A 8 6.91 8.52 12.30
C LYS A 8 7.54 7.13 12.38
N ASN A 9 6.77 6.09 12.36
CA ASN A 9 7.28 4.73 12.59
C ASN A 9 7.33 3.87 11.34
N VAL A 10 7.25 4.46 10.15
CA VAL A 10 7.21 3.69 8.91
C VAL A 10 8.48 2.86 8.70
N PRO A 11 9.70 3.42 8.79
CA PRO A 11 10.89 2.59 8.58
C PRO A 11 10.99 1.43 9.57
N LYS A 12 10.58 1.65 10.82
CA LYS A 12 10.58 0.60 11.86
C LYS A 12 9.59 -0.51 11.51
N LEU A 13 8.39 -0.14 11.07
CA LEU A 13 7.39 -1.12 10.65
C LEU A 13 7.88 -1.93 9.45
N LEU A 14 8.45 -1.26 8.45
CA LEU A 14 8.95 -1.94 7.25
C LEU A 14 10.06 -2.93 7.61
N SER A 15 10.99 -2.55 8.48
CA SER A 15 12.03 -3.46 8.96
C SER A 15 11.44 -4.67 9.68
N LYS A 16 10.44 -4.44 10.52
CA LYS A 16 9.77 -5.50 11.26
C LYS A 16 9.10 -6.50 10.31
N LEU A 17 8.44 -6.00 9.28
CA LEU A 17 7.77 -6.87 8.30
C LEU A 17 8.77 -7.67 7.49
N LEU A 18 9.87 -7.06 7.06
CA LEU A 18 10.92 -7.80 6.33
C LEU A 18 11.55 -8.88 7.22
N ASN A 19 11.82 -8.56 8.48
CA ASN A 19 12.39 -9.53 9.41
C ASN A 19 11.44 -10.68 9.72
N ALA A 20 10.13 -10.45 9.59
CA ALA A 20 9.13 -11.50 9.74
C ALA A 20 8.95 -12.36 8.48
N GLY A 21 9.67 -12.06 7.40
CA GLY A 21 9.64 -12.85 6.18
C GLY A 21 8.70 -12.35 5.10
N PHE A 22 8.09 -11.18 5.28
CA PHE A 22 7.20 -10.61 4.25
C PHE A 22 8.00 -9.91 3.17
N SER A 23 7.51 -10.01 1.93
CA SER A 23 7.98 -9.19 0.81
C SER A 23 7.08 -7.98 0.68
N LEU A 24 7.65 -6.81 0.39
CA LEU A 24 6.94 -5.56 0.37
C LEU A 24 6.97 -4.94 -1.02
N SER A 25 5.85 -4.33 -1.41
CA SER A 25 5.73 -3.59 -2.67
C SER A 25 4.84 -2.37 -2.47
N ILE A 26 5.03 -1.35 -3.30
CA ILE A 26 4.19 -0.16 -3.30
C ILE A 26 3.36 -0.12 -4.57
N LEU A 27 2.08 0.20 -4.40
CA LEU A 27 1.16 0.50 -5.50
C LEU A 27 0.49 1.85 -5.20
N SER A 28 0.61 2.79 -6.11
CA SER A 28 0.07 4.14 -5.92
C SER A 28 -0.53 4.67 -7.21
N ALA A 29 -1.51 5.57 -7.08
CA ALA A 29 -2.04 6.32 -8.21
C ALA A 29 -1.15 7.49 -8.64
N SER A 30 -0.08 7.76 -7.90
CA SER A 30 0.88 8.81 -8.23
C SER A 30 1.72 8.44 -9.45
N ASN A 31 2.26 9.46 -10.13
CA ASN A 31 3.23 9.24 -11.20
C ASN A 31 4.39 8.38 -10.68
N GLU A 32 4.75 7.34 -11.44
CA GLU A 32 5.73 6.37 -10.97
C GLU A 32 7.11 6.98 -10.74
N LYS A 33 7.54 7.89 -11.60
CA LYS A 33 8.83 8.54 -11.43
C LYS A 33 8.88 9.37 -10.16
N ILE A 34 7.83 10.15 -9.90
CA ILE A 34 7.72 10.96 -8.69
C ILE A 34 7.71 10.05 -7.46
N LEU A 35 6.95 8.95 -7.53
CA LEU A 35 6.89 7.97 -6.44
C LEU A 35 8.26 7.36 -6.15
N CYS A 36 8.98 6.94 -7.18
CA CYS A 36 10.32 6.38 -7.00
C CYS A 36 11.28 7.40 -6.40
N ASP A 37 11.20 8.66 -6.83
CA ASP A 37 12.03 9.72 -6.28
C ASP A 37 11.74 9.95 -4.79
N LEU A 38 10.47 9.88 -4.37
CA LEU A 38 10.10 10.01 -2.96
C LEU A 38 10.60 8.83 -2.12
N VAL A 39 10.46 7.62 -2.65
CA VAL A 39 10.94 6.42 -1.95
C VAL A 39 12.45 6.50 -1.74
N GLU A 40 13.19 6.97 -2.74
CA GLU A 40 14.62 7.18 -2.63
C GLU A 40 14.95 8.30 -1.65
N TYR A 41 14.22 9.40 -1.71
CA TYR A 41 14.42 10.54 -0.81
C TYR A 41 14.29 10.12 0.66
N TYR A 42 13.31 9.29 0.98
CA TYR A 42 13.11 8.79 2.33
C TYR A 42 13.95 7.57 2.66
N LYS A 43 14.85 7.15 1.74
CA LYS A 43 15.77 6.01 1.92
C LYS A 43 15.02 4.70 2.15
N LEU A 44 13.91 4.51 1.46
CA LEU A 44 13.06 3.34 1.62
C LEU A 44 13.21 2.33 0.47
N THR A 45 14.06 2.62 -0.52
CA THR A 45 14.17 1.80 -1.74
C THR A 45 14.45 0.33 -1.43
N ASN A 46 15.32 0.06 -0.46
CA ASN A 46 15.73 -1.30 -0.15
C ASN A 46 14.67 -2.14 0.57
N PHE A 47 13.59 -1.51 1.03
CA PHE A 47 12.49 -2.23 1.67
C PHE A 47 11.54 -2.89 0.69
N PHE A 48 11.52 -2.42 -0.57
CA PHE A 48 10.47 -2.81 -1.52
C PHE A 48 11.05 -3.57 -2.70
N ASP A 49 10.39 -4.68 -3.06
CA ASP A 49 10.73 -5.43 -4.26
C ASP A 49 10.25 -4.70 -5.52
N TYR A 50 9.09 -4.04 -5.43
CA TYR A 50 8.52 -3.31 -6.56
C TYR A 50 7.93 -2.00 -6.06
N VAL A 51 8.11 -0.95 -6.85
CA VAL A 51 7.49 0.35 -6.64
C VAL A 51 6.74 0.70 -7.92
N ARG A 52 5.42 0.68 -7.87
CA ARG A 52 4.58 0.89 -9.05
C ARG A 52 3.66 2.08 -8.84
N GLY A 53 3.77 3.03 -9.73
CA GLY A 53 2.85 4.15 -9.86
C GLY A 53 2.12 4.06 -11.19
N VAL A 54 1.73 5.21 -11.71
CA VAL A 54 1.01 5.32 -12.98
C VAL A 54 1.91 6.06 -13.97
N ASN A 55 2.12 5.46 -15.15
CA ASN A 55 2.98 6.04 -16.19
C ASN A 55 2.20 6.84 -17.22
N ASN A 56 0.90 6.68 -17.26
CA ASN A 56 0.05 7.42 -18.20
C ASN A 56 -1.22 7.87 -17.49
N TYR A 57 -2.00 8.70 -18.17
CA TYR A 57 -3.20 9.32 -17.60
C TYR A 57 -4.47 8.52 -17.90
N GLY A 58 -4.36 7.18 -17.96
CA GLY A 58 -5.51 6.34 -18.19
C GLY A 58 -6.50 6.34 -17.03
N ALA A 59 -7.78 6.14 -17.31
CA ALA A 59 -8.84 6.18 -16.30
C ALA A 59 -8.69 5.08 -15.24
N ASN A 60 -8.04 3.96 -15.57
CA ASN A 60 -7.86 2.83 -14.68
C ASN A 60 -6.41 2.66 -14.21
N GLY A 61 -5.65 3.76 -14.14
CA GLY A 61 -4.21 3.71 -13.91
C GLY A 61 -3.77 2.81 -12.77
N LYS A 62 -4.33 2.98 -11.56
CA LYS A 62 -3.95 2.17 -10.40
C LYS A 62 -4.37 0.71 -10.57
N MET A 63 -5.54 0.45 -11.15
CA MET A 63 -5.99 -0.92 -11.42
C MET A 63 -5.07 -1.62 -12.41
N ASP A 64 -4.72 -0.96 -13.51
CA ASP A 64 -3.83 -1.53 -14.52
C ASP A 64 -2.44 -1.78 -13.94
N SER A 65 -1.93 -0.84 -13.17
CA SER A 65 -0.65 -1.00 -12.48
C SER A 65 -0.70 -2.14 -11.46
N GLY A 66 -1.81 -2.29 -10.76
CA GLY A 66 -2.03 -3.38 -9.82
C GLY A 66 -2.04 -4.74 -10.51
N CYS A 67 -2.75 -4.85 -11.62
CA CYS A 67 -2.76 -6.10 -12.41
C CYS A 67 -1.35 -6.45 -12.90
N SER A 68 -0.61 -5.46 -13.39
CA SER A 68 0.77 -5.64 -13.84
C SER A 68 1.68 -6.08 -12.69
N LEU A 69 1.52 -5.46 -11.52
CA LEU A 69 2.30 -5.81 -10.33
C LEU A 69 2.04 -7.25 -9.88
N LEU A 70 0.77 -7.67 -9.86
CA LEU A 70 0.42 -9.02 -9.43
C LEU A 70 1.04 -10.10 -10.33
N LYS A 71 1.23 -9.80 -11.61
CA LYS A 71 1.90 -10.74 -12.52
C LYS A 71 3.37 -10.94 -12.18
N LYS A 72 3.99 -9.98 -11.49
CA LYS A 72 5.40 -10.05 -11.10
C LYS A 72 5.60 -10.66 -9.73
N ILE A 73 4.61 -10.55 -8.85
CA ILE A 73 4.67 -11.11 -7.50
C ILE A 73 4.43 -12.61 -7.58
N SER A 74 5.33 -13.40 -6.98
CA SER A 74 5.30 -14.87 -7.05
C SER A 74 4.42 -15.51 -5.99
N HIS A 75 3.57 -14.75 -5.31
CA HIS A 75 2.64 -15.26 -4.30
C HIS A 75 1.24 -15.40 -4.87
N HIS A 76 0.45 -16.33 -4.32
CA HIS A 76 -0.97 -16.42 -4.62
C HIS A 76 -1.72 -15.24 -4.02
N LYS A 77 -2.87 -14.89 -4.61
CA LYS A 77 -3.66 -13.75 -4.15
C LYS A 77 -4.07 -13.87 -2.68
N ASN A 78 -4.32 -15.09 -2.19
CA ASN A 78 -4.68 -15.30 -0.78
C ASN A 78 -3.50 -15.11 0.18
N GLU A 79 -2.30 -14.95 -0.34
CA GLU A 79 -1.10 -14.67 0.45
C GLU A 79 -0.70 -13.19 0.40
N ILE A 80 -1.48 -12.36 -0.29
CA ILE A 80 -1.17 -10.95 -0.52
C ILE A 80 -2.17 -10.09 0.24
N LEU A 81 -1.65 -9.13 1.01
CA LEU A 81 -2.46 -8.17 1.75
C LEU A 81 -2.18 -6.76 1.22
N MET A 82 -3.24 -6.04 0.90
CA MET A 82 -3.14 -4.64 0.51
C MET A 82 -3.44 -3.74 1.70
N ILE A 83 -2.60 -2.74 1.93
CA ILE A 83 -2.78 -1.77 3.00
C ILE A 83 -2.98 -0.40 2.35
N GLY A 84 -4.07 0.27 2.71
CA GLY A 84 -4.42 1.58 2.15
C GLY A 84 -5.11 2.45 3.17
N ASP A 85 -5.48 3.67 2.76
CA ASP A 85 -6.10 4.64 3.66
C ASP A 85 -7.39 5.27 3.09
N THR A 86 -7.84 4.80 1.92
CA THR A 86 -9.02 5.35 1.26
C THR A 86 -9.98 4.26 0.81
N ASP A 87 -11.23 4.67 0.52
CA ASP A 87 -12.23 3.80 -0.07
C ASP A 87 -11.79 3.27 -1.44
N TYR A 88 -11.06 4.08 -2.20
CA TYR A 88 -10.54 3.66 -3.50
C TYR A 88 -9.56 2.49 -3.35
N ASP A 89 -8.70 2.53 -2.33
CA ASP A 89 -7.79 1.41 -2.04
C ASP A 89 -8.55 0.13 -1.76
N TYR A 90 -9.66 0.22 -1.01
CA TYR A 90 -10.52 -0.93 -0.75
C TYR A 90 -11.13 -1.48 -2.04
N GLU A 91 -11.63 -0.60 -2.91
CA GLU A 91 -12.21 -1.01 -4.18
C GLU A 91 -11.18 -1.71 -5.08
N VAL A 92 -9.96 -1.16 -5.14
CA VAL A 92 -8.88 -1.76 -5.91
C VAL A 92 -8.54 -3.16 -5.39
N ALA A 93 -8.41 -3.30 -4.07
CA ALA A 93 -8.14 -4.60 -3.46
C ALA A 93 -9.23 -5.61 -3.79
N MET A 94 -10.50 -5.22 -3.68
CA MET A 94 -11.60 -6.11 -4.01
C MET A 94 -11.58 -6.56 -5.46
N LYS A 95 -11.37 -5.62 -6.38
CA LYS A 95 -11.33 -5.94 -7.82
C LYS A 95 -10.13 -6.81 -8.18
N LEU A 96 -9.02 -6.67 -7.47
CA LEU A 96 -7.84 -7.50 -7.66
C LEU A 96 -7.95 -8.86 -6.96
N GLY A 97 -8.95 -9.04 -6.11
CA GLY A 97 -9.14 -10.27 -5.36
C GLY A 97 -8.19 -10.43 -4.18
N LEU A 98 -7.80 -9.32 -3.56
CA LEU A 98 -6.87 -9.30 -2.44
C LEU A 98 -7.57 -8.97 -1.14
N ASP A 99 -7.06 -9.51 -0.02
CA ASP A 99 -7.44 -9.04 1.30
C ASP A 99 -6.86 -7.64 1.53
N SER A 100 -7.52 -6.86 2.38
CA SER A 100 -7.07 -5.50 2.66
C SER A 100 -7.24 -5.11 4.11
N ILE A 101 -6.38 -4.20 4.55
CA ILE A 101 -6.52 -3.46 5.82
C ILE A 101 -6.50 -1.98 5.48
N LEU A 102 -7.43 -1.22 6.05
CA LEU A 102 -7.45 0.23 5.89
C LEU A 102 -6.96 0.91 7.17
N VAL A 103 -6.22 2.00 6.99
CA VAL A 103 -5.67 2.81 8.07
C VAL A 103 -6.42 4.13 8.10
N SER A 104 -7.03 4.48 9.24
CA SER A 104 -7.96 5.60 9.33
C SER A 104 -7.30 6.96 9.56
N HIS A 105 -5.99 7.02 9.79
CA HIS A 105 -5.32 8.31 10.01
C HIS A 105 -4.89 9.00 8.72
N GLY A 106 -5.24 8.44 7.55
CA GLY A 106 -4.99 9.06 6.26
C GLY A 106 -6.03 10.09 5.88
N HIS A 107 -6.46 10.07 4.62
CA HIS A 107 -7.39 11.08 4.08
C HIS A 107 -8.85 10.87 4.49
N GLN A 108 -9.22 9.71 4.99
CA GLN A 108 -10.61 9.39 5.29
C GLN A 108 -10.78 8.92 6.73
N SER A 109 -11.94 9.26 7.32
CA SER A 109 -12.20 8.95 8.72
C SER A 109 -12.55 7.47 8.92
N MET A 110 -12.37 7.01 10.16
CA MET A 110 -12.78 5.67 10.59
C MET A 110 -14.26 5.40 10.29
N ASN A 111 -15.12 6.37 10.55
CA ASN A 111 -16.57 6.19 10.35
C ASN A 111 -16.91 5.93 8.88
N LYS A 112 -16.24 6.63 7.96
CA LYS A 112 -16.48 6.44 6.54
C LYS A 112 -15.98 5.06 6.09
N LEU A 113 -14.80 4.66 6.54
CA LEU A 113 -14.19 3.40 6.12
C LEU A 113 -14.92 2.19 6.72
N ARG A 114 -15.46 2.30 7.93
CA ARG A 114 -16.22 1.21 8.57
C ARG A 114 -17.48 0.81 7.81
N LYS A 115 -17.99 1.67 6.96
CA LYS A 115 -19.12 1.34 6.11
C LYS A 115 -18.75 0.33 5.02
N LEU A 116 -17.47 0.21 4.73
CA LEU A 116 -16.95 -0.66 3.67
C LEU A 116 -16.42 -1.98 4.21
N THR A 117 -15.72 -1.94 5.33
CA THR A 117 -15.02 -3.11 5.85
C THR A 117 -14.80 -2.99 7.36
N ASN A 118 -14.65 -4.14 8.03
CA ASN A 118 -14.27 -4.21 9.43
C ASN A 118 -12.75 -4.30 9.63
N ASN A 119 -11.99 -4.47 8.57
CA ASN A 119 -10.52 -4.57 8.64
C ASN A 119 -9.91 -3.17 8.62
N ILE A 120 -10.09 -2.45 9.71
CA ILE A 120 -9.61 -1.07 9.85
C ILE A 120 -8.78 -0.97 11.13
N VAL A 121 -7.63 -0.29 11.02
CA VAL A 121 -6.80 0.05 12.17
C VAL A 121 -6.63 1.57 12.25
N ASN A 122 -6.36 2.09 13.44
CA ASN A 122 -6.14 3.52 13.65
C ASN A 122 -4.76 3.98 13.23
N SER A 123 -3.79 3.09 13.24
CA SER A 123 -2.39 3.40 12.97
C SER A 123 -1.71 2.22 12.30
N LEU A 124 -0.68 2.52 11.51
CA LEU A 124 0.18 1.48 10.94
C LEU A 124 0.80 0.58 12.01
N ASP A 125 1.03 1.13 13.21
CA ASP A 125 1.58 0.36 14.33
C ASP A 125 0.66 -0.77 14.81
N ASP A 126 -0.64 -0.68 14.51
CA ASP A 126 -1.62 -1.69 14.89
C ASP A 126 -1.64 -2.89 13.94
N ILE A 127 -0.88 -2.83 12.85
CA ILE A 127 -0.78 -3.96 11.92
C ILE A 127 0.22 -4.97 12.47
N GLY A 128 -0.27 -6.16 12.78
CA GLY A 128 0.57 -7.23 13.31
C GLY A 128 1.31 -7.98 12.22
N CYS A 129 2.47 -8.56 12.58
CA CYS A 129 3.25 -9.40 11.67
C CYS A 129 2.68 -10.82 11.52
N ASP A 130 1.71 -11.17 12.32
CA ASP A 130 1.05 -12.47 12.34
C ASP A 130 -0.23 -12.50 11.50
N TYR A 131 -0.47 -11.50 10.69
CA TYR A 131 -1.61 -11.49 9.77
C TYR A 131 -1.44 -12.62 8.75
N PRO A 132 -2.45 -13.50 8.62
CA PRO A 132 -2.35 -14.65 7.73
C PRO A 132 -2.38 -14.28 6.25
#